data_5458d1ecbc4902883d96706b2d1eae42
#
_entry.id   5458d1ecbc4902883d96706b2d1eae42
#
_cell.length_a   1.000
_cell.length_b   1.000
_cell.length_c   1.000
_cell.angle_alpha   90.00
_cell.angle_beta   90.00
_cell.angle_gamma   90.00
#
_symmetry.space_group_name_H-M   'P 1'
#
loop_
_entity.id
_entity.type
_entity.pdbx_description
1 polymer ?
#
loop_
_entity_poly.entity_id
_entity_poly.type
_entity_poly.pdbx_seq_one_letter_code
_entity_poly.pdbx_strand_id
1 'polypeptide(L)'
;MSEPLAERMRPRSFDDYVGQQHLVGKDAVLRKMIESGRVSSFILWGPPGVGKTTLAQIISHRLETPFYTLSAVTSGVKDVRDVIERAKSGRFFNSASPILFIDEIHRFSKSQQDSLLGAVERGIVTLIGATTENPSFEVIRPLLSRCQLYVLKPLEKEDLLQLLNRAVTTDVELSKLNIQLKETDALLRYSGGDARKLLNILQLVVESCPGDQIVIDDEMVVACLQQNPLAYDKEGEMHYDIISAFIKSIRGSDPDGALYWMARMIEGGEDPQFIARRLVISAAEDIGLANPNALLLANAAFDAVMKIGWPEGRIPLAEAVVYLATSPKSNSAYLGINHALEIVRQTGNQPVPLHLRNAPTKLMKDLGYSDGYKYSHDYPPNHFAPQQYMPDALKDTRIWQPQHSPIEERQYQHMLQCWGDKYKNE
;
A
#
# COMPACT_ATOMS: atom_id res chain seq x y z
N MET A 1 -12.66 -24.14 -22.29
CA MET A 1 -12.79 -23.73 -20.86
C MET A 1 -13.85 -22.66 -20.82
N SER A 2 -14.84 -22.77 -19.95
CA SER A 2 -15.83 -21.73 -19.73
C SER A 2 -15.16 -20.49 -19.12
N GLU A 3 -15.80 -19.32 -19.29
CA GLU A 3 -15.33 -18.09 -18.69
C GLU A 3 -15.32 -18.22 -17.16
N PRO A 4 -14.30 -17.70 -16.43
CA PRO A 4 -14.24 -17.80 -14.96
C PRO A 4 -15.48 -17.21 -14.29
N LEU A 5 -15.94 -17.81 -13.19
CA LEU A 5 -17.10 -17.36 -12.43
C LEU A 5 -17.02 -15.89 -12.04
N ALA A 6 -15.85 -15.43 -11.62
CA ALA A 6 -15.63 -14.03 -11.26
C ALA A 6 -15.89 -13.05 -12.43
N GLU A 7 -15.67 -13.47 -13.67
CA GLU A 7 -15.95 -12.65 -14.85
C GLU A 7 -17.42 -12.73 -15.23
N ARG A 8 -18.02 -13.93 -15.21
CA ARG A 8 -19.46 -14.13 -15.47
C ARG A 8 -20.34 -13.36 -14.49
N MET A 9 -19.91 -13.26 -13.21
CA MET A 9 -20.62 -12.56 -12.13
C MET A 9 -20.30 -11.07 -12.06
N ARG A 10 -19.49 -10.54 -12.99
CA ARG A 10 -19.13 -9.11 -12.99
C ARG A 10 -20.37 -8.23 -13.13
N PRO A 11 -20.62 -7.29 -12.18
CA PRO A 11 -21.76 -6.38 -12.26
C PRO A 11 -21.74 -5.51 -13.53
N ARG A 12 -22.90 -5.30 -14.11
CA ARG A 12 -23.08 -4.44 -15.29
C ARG A 12 -23.83 -3.15 -14.99
N SER A 13 -24.44 -3.07 -13.80
CA SER A 13 -25.19 -1.90 -13.33
C SER A 13 -24.81 -1.57 -11.88
N PHE A 14 -25.18 -0.37 -11.42
CA PHE A 14 -25.03 -0.01 -10.00
C PHE A 14 -25.89 -0.85 -9.07
N ASP A 15 -27.03 -1.34 -9.54
CA ASP A 15 -27.95 -2.16 -8.73
C ASP A 15 -27.40 -3.58 -8.49
N ASP A 16 -26.51 -4.05 -9.39
CA ASP A 16 -25.78 -5.31 -9.24
C ASP A 16 -24.46 -5.15 -8.49
N TYR A 17 -24.02 -3.91 -8.27
CA TYR A 17 -22.72 -3.63 -7.65
C TYR A 17 -22.81 -3.74 -6.13
N VAL A 18 -22.15 -4.74 -5.58
CA VAL A 18 -22.19 -5.07 -4.15
C VAL A 18 -21.23 -4.18 -3.37
N GLY A 19 -21.65 -3.72 -2.20
CA GLY A 19 -20.86 -2.87 -1.32
C GLY A 19 -20.75 -1.42 -1.78
N GLN A 20 -19.84 -0.67 -1.18
CA GLN A 20 -19.48 0.72 -1.52
C GLN A 20 -20.66 1.71 -1.51
N GLN A 21 -21.66 1.52 -0.66
CA GLN A 21 -22.87 2.34 -0.61
C GLN A 21 -22.59 3.84 -0.43
N HIS A 22 -21.47 4.18 0.24
CA HIS A 22 -21.03 5.56 0.42
C HIS A 22 -20.60 6.25 -0.90
N LEU A 23 -20.27 5.47 -1.95
CA LEU A 23 -19.88 5.98 -3.27
C LEU A 23 -20.99 5.84 -4.32
N VAL A 24 -21.68 4.69 -4.33
CA VAL A 24 -22.64 4.32 -5.39
C VAL A 24 -24.09 4.19 -4.89
N GLY A 25 -24.36 4.41 -3.61
CA GLY A 25 -25.73 4.48 -3.08
C GLY A 25 -26.55 5.58 -3.75
N LYS A 26 -27.88 5.51 -3.68
CA LYS A 26 -28.81 6.43 -4.40
C LYS A 26 -28.50 7.92 -4.16
N ASP A 27 -28.03 8.27 -2.97
CA ASP A 27 -27.72 9.66 -2.59
C ASP A 27 -26.21 10.01 -2.65
N ALA A 28 -25.37 9.06 -3.04
CA ALA A 28 -23.93 9.24 -3.07
C ALA A 28 -23.48 10.23 -4.15
N VAL A 29 -22.44 11.02 -3.83
CA VAL A 29 -21.93 12.08 -4.69
C VAL A 29 -21.46 11.56 -6.04
N LEU A 30 -20.72 10.43 -6.04
CA LEU A 30 -20.22 9.82 -7.28
C LEU A 30 -21.37 9.36 -8.17
N ARG A 31 -22.40 8.72 -7.60
CA ARG A 31 -23.59 8.29 -8.37
C ARG A 31 -24.32 9.48 -8.99
N LYS A 32 -24.59 10.53 -8.22
CA LYS A 32 -25.22 11.76 -8.73
C LYS A 32 -24.43 12.43 -9.85
N MET A 33 -23.11 12.46 -9.74
CA MET A 33 -22.21 12.98 -10.76
C MET A 33 -22.30 12.16 -12.07
N ILE A 34 -22.32 10.84 -11.97
CA ILE A 34 -22.47 9.94 -13.12
C ILE A 34 -23.86 10.09 -13.78
N GLU A 35 -24.91 10.13 -12.97
CA GLU A 35 -26.30 10.30 -13.46
C GLU A 35 -26.52 11.67 -14.13
N SER A 36 -25.78 12.70 -13.73
CA SER A 36 -25.81 14.02 -14.41
C SER A 36 -25.00 14.05 -15.72
N GLY A 37 -24.32 12.97 -16.09
CA GLY A 37 -23.48 12.90 -17.28
C GLY A 37 -22.18 13.71 -17.20
N ARG A 38 -21.84 14.27 -16.04
CA ARG A 38 -20.66 15.12 -15.85
C ARG A 38 -19.68 14.45 -14.91
N VAL A 39 -18.76 13.66 -15.46
CA VAL A 39 -17.73 12.97 -14.69
C VAL A 39 -16.39 13.68 -14.89
N SER A 40 -15.81 14.18 -13.80
CA SER A 40 -14.44 14.67 -13.76
C SER A 40 -13.46 13.50 -13.56
N SER A 41 -12.18 13.70 -13.87
CA SER A 41 -11.15 12.68 -13.61
C SER A 41 -11.02 12.39 -12.13
N PHE A 42 -10.79 11.12 -11.78
CA PHE A 42 -10.64 10.67 -10.39
C PHE A 42 -9.77 9.44 -10.26
N ILE A 43 -9.35 9.19 -9.03
CA ILE A 43 -8.58 8.00 -8.63
C ILE A 43 -9.40 7.17 -7.66
N LEU A 44 -9.50 5.87 -7.92
CA LEU A 44 -10.09 4.86 -7.06
C LEU A 44 -8.97 4.22 -6.23
N TRP A 45 -8.99 4.43 -4.94
CA TRP A 45 -8.04 3.83 -4.00
C TRP A 45 -8.74 2.85 -3.08
N GLY A 46 -8.21 1.65 -2.96
CA GLY A 46 -8.73 0.63 -2.05
C GLY A 46 -8.10 -0.74 -2.28
N PRO A 47 -8.38 -1.73 -1.42
CA PRO A 47 -7.78 -3.06 -1.49
C PRO A 47 -8.13 -3.77 -2.81
N PRO A 48 -7.44 -4.88 -3.13
CA PRO A 48 -7.77 -5.70 -4.29
C PRO A 48 -9.19 -6.29 -4.17
N GLY A 49 -9.81 -6.66 -5.30
CA GLY A 49 -11.09 -7.35 -5.36
C GLY A 49 -12.35 -6.58 -4.94
N VAL A 50 -12.24 -5.31 -4.52
CA VAL A 50 -13.40 -4.48 -4.08
C VAL A 50 -14.18 -3.85 -5.25
N GLY A 51 -13.81 -4.15 -6.51
CA GLY A 51 -14.58 -3.75 -7.68
C GLY A 51 -14.13 -2.46 -8.38
N LYS A 52 -12.90 -1.94 -8.18
CA LYS A 52 -12.39 -0.71 -8.85
C LYS A 52 -12.57 -0.73 -10.36
N THR A 53 -12.06 -1.77 -11.03
CA THR A 53 -12.18 -1.95 -12.48
C THR A 53 -13.62 -2.10 -12.94
N THR A 54 -14.43 -2.83 -12.17
CA THR A 54 -15.87 -3.03 -12.43
C THR A 54 -16.62 -1.71 -12.35
N LEU A 55 -16.34 -0.89 -11.34
CA LEU A 55 -16.95 0.43 -11.20
C LEU A 55 -16.66 1.33 -12.40
N ALA A 56 -15.41 1.36 -12.87
CA ALA A 56 -15.03 2.11 -14.06
C ALA A 56 -15.78 1.65 -15.33
N GLN A 57 -15.97 0.35 -15.48
CA GLN A 57 -16.75 -0.21 -16.61
C GLN A 57 -18.24 0.16 -16.53
N ILE A 58 -18.87 0.05 -15.35
CA ILE A 58 -20.27 0.46 -15.15
C ILE A 58 -20.44 1.94 -15.50
N ILE A 59 -19.51 2.80 -15.09
CA ILE A 59 -19.53 4.23 -15.40
C ILE A 59 -19.47 4.46 -16.91
N SER A 60 -18.56 3.78 -17.60
CA SER A 60 -18.43 3.90 -19.06
C SER A 60 -19.69 3.45 -19.79
N HIS A 61 -20.25 2.32 -19.40
CA HIS A 61 -21.52 1.83 -19.96
C HIS A 61 -22.67 2.81 -19.73
N ARG A 62 -22.76 3.39 -18.54
CA ARG A 62 -23.82 4.33 -18.18
C ARG A 62 -23.74 5.65 -18.96
N LEU A 63 -22.52 6.09 -19.26
CA LEU A 63 -22.24 7.33 -19.98
C LEU A 63 -22.24 7.14 -21.52
N GLU A 64 -22.32 5.91 -22.00
CA GLU A 64 -22.22 5.57 -23.43
C GLU A 64 -20.96 6.16 -24.09
N THR A 65 -19.86 6.24 -23.32
CA THR A 65 -18.60 6.82 -23.78
C THR A 65 -17.57 5.75 -24.12
N PRO A 66 -16.68 5.97 -25.11
CA PRO A 66 -15.60 5.05 -25.40
C PRO A 66 -14.73 4.80 -24.17
N PHE A 67 -14.38 3.52 -23.94
CA PHE A 67 -13.59 3.06 -22.79
C PHE A 67 -12.25 2.50 -23.26
N TYR A 68 -11.17 3.18 -22.89
CA TYR A 68 -9.82 2.74 -23.16
C TYR A 68 -9.19 2.23 -21.86
N THR A 69 -8.59 1.06 -21.90
CA THR A 69 -7.91 0.47 -20.74
C THR A 69 -6.42 0.38 -20.99
N LEU A 70 -5.64 0.82 -20.02
CA LEU A 70 -4.20 0.58 -19.93
C LEU A 70 -3.88 -0.13 -18.63
N SER A 71 -3.03 -1.17 -18.72
CA SER A 71 -2.45 -1.80 -17.55
C SER A 71 -1.07 -1.19 -17.30
N ALA A 72 -0.85 -0.64 -16.11
CA ALA A 72 0.44 -0.05 -15.78
C ALA A 72 1.58 -1.09 -15.72
N VAL A 73 1.25 -2.37 -15.66
CA VAL A 73 2.23 -3.46 -15.69
C VAL A 73 2.81 -3.70 -17.08
N THR A 74 1.98 -3.54 -18.13
CA THR A 74 2.36 -3.91 -19.51
C THR A 74 2.47 -2.74 -20.47
N SER A 75 1.91 -1.57 -20.13
CA SER A 75 1.82 -0.43 -21.03
C SER A 75 3.01 0.53 -20.85
N GLY A 76 3.61 0.96 -21.99
CA GLY A 76 4.67 1.96 -22.03
C GLY A 76 4.16 3.39 -22.31
N VAL A 77 5.07 4.37 -22.31
CA VAL A 77 4.78 5.79 -22.68
C VAL A 77 4.15 5.89 -24.06
N LYS A 78 4.55 5.02 -25.00
CA LYS A 78 4.01 4.98 -26.36
C LYS A 78 2.53 4.62 -26.34
N ASP A 79 2.13 3.60 -25.58
CA ASP A 79 0.74 3.16 -25.51
C ASP A 79 -0.17 4.25 -24.93
N VAL A 80 0.32 4.99 -23.93
CA VAL A 80 -0.38 6.15 -23.36
C VAL A 80 -0.62 7.22 -24.44
N ARG A 81 0.41 7.54 -25.25
CA ARG A 81 0.30 8.52 -26.33
C ARG A 81 -0.64 8.07 -27.43
N ASP A 82 -0.58 6.80 -27.82
CA ASP A 82 -1.42 6.23 -28.88
C ASP A 82 -2.91 6.28 -28.48
N VAL A 83 -3.22 5.99 -27.22
CA VAL A 83 -4.60 6.12 -26.71
C VAL A 83 -5.05 7.57 -26.68
N ILE A 84 -4.21 8.51 -26.25
CA ILE A 84 -4.54 9.94 -26.26
C ILE A 84 -4.79 10.45 -27.69
N GLU A 85 -4.01 10.01 -28.67
CA GLU A 85 -4.21 10.40 -30.07
C GLU A 85 -5.51 9.81 -30.66
N ARG A 86 -5.83 8.55 -30.33
CA ARG A 86 -7.13 7.94 -30.67
C ARG A 86 -8.30 8.70 -30.05
N ALA A 87 -8.18 9.09 -28.78
CA ALA A 87 -9.17 9.89 -28.08
C ALA A 87 -9.39 11.27 -28.75
N LYS A 88 -8.32 11.94 -29.20
CA LYS A 88 -8.41 13.18 -29.97
C LYS A 88 -9.11 13.00 -31.30
N SER A 89 -8.75 11.96 -32.05
CA SER A 89 -9.34 11.68 -33.37
C SER A 89 -10.82 11.32 -33.28
N GLY A 90 -11.22 10.54 -32.26
CA GLY A 90 -12.61 10.16 -32.03
C GLY A 90 -13.54 11.30 -31.57
N ARG A 91 -12.98 12.37 -31.02
CA ARG A 91 -13.72 13.52 -30.50
C ARG A 91 -14.44 14.33 -31.59
N PHE A 92 -14.00 14.22 -32.84
CA PHE A 92 -14.71 14.86 -33.98
C PHE A 92 -16.09 14.27 -34.24
N PHE A 93 -16.36 13.06 -33.74
CA PHE A 93 -17.62 12.33 -33.95
C PHE A 93 -18.47 12.15 -32.69
N ASN A 94 -17.91 12.43 -31.52
CA ASN A 94 -18.59 12.21 -30.23
C ASN A 94 -18.37 13.42 -29.31
N SER A 95 -19.42 13.96 -28.74
CA SER A 95 -19.38 15.17 -27.88
C SER A 95 -18.84 14.89 -26.47
N ALA A 96 -18.82 13.64 -26.03
CA ALA A 96 -18.36 13.26 -24.71
C ALA A 96 -16.88 12.83 -24.71
N SER A 97 -16.14 13.24 -23.67
CA SER A 97 -14.74 12.80 -23.50
C SER A 97 -14.67 11.31 -23.18
N PRO A 98 -13.88 10.52 -23.92
CA PRO A 98 -13.73 9.11 -23.64
C PRO A 98 -13.11 8.88 -22.27
N ILE A 99 -13.42 7.75 -21.64
CA ILE A 99 -12.82 7.33 -20.38
C ILE A 99 -11.52 6.61 -20.67
N LEU A 100 -10.45 7.05 -20.02
CA LEU A 100 -9.17 6.33 -19.94
C LEU A 100 -9.05 5.72 -18.56
N PHE A 101 -9.19 4.40 -18.48
CA PHE A 101 -8.98 3.64 -17.27
C PHE A 101 -7.54 3.14 -17.20
N ILE A 102 -6.87 3.41 -16.09
CA ILE A 102 -5.51 2.92 -15.82
C ILE A 102 -5.56 2.08 -14.55
N ASP A 103 -5.37 0.77 -14.74
CA ASP A 103 -5.27 -0.16 -13.62
C ASP A 103 -3.86 -0.11 -13.02
N GLU A 104 -3.77 -0.15 -11.68
CA GLU A 104 -2.53 -0.08 -10.90
C GLU A 104 -1.65 1.14 -11.30
N ILE A 105 -2.27 2.33 -11.36
CA ILE A 105 -1.62 3.58 -11.81
C ILE A 105 -0.32 3.91 -11.04
N HIS A 106 -0.18 3.39 -9.82
CA HIS A 106 1.04 3.54 -9.01
C HIS A 106 2.27 2.88 -9.63
N ARG A 107 2.09 1.90 -10.53
CA ARG A 107 3.18 1.25 -11.27
C ARG A 107 3.67 2.05 -12.47
N PHE A 108 2.97 3.09 -12.87
CA PHE A 108 3.46 4.01 -13.89
C PHE A 108 4.62 4.84 -13.36
N SER A 109 5.71 4.91 -14.12
CA SER A 109 6.80 5.84 -13.85
C SER A 109 6.30 7.29 -13.86
N LYS A 110 7.03 8.20 -13.21
CA LYS A 110 6.70 9.63 -13.19
C LYS A 110 6.55 10.20 -14.61
N SER A 111 7.38 9.78 -15.57
CA SER A 111 7.31 10.20 -16.98
C SER A 111 6.03 9.72 -17.68
N GLN A 112 5.53 8.52 -17.34
CA GLN A 112 4.26 8.03 -17.87
C GLN A 112 3.08 8.81 -17.30
N GLN A 113 3.09 9.08 -15.99
CA GLN A 113 2.08 9.89 -15.34
C GLN A 113 2.08 11.35 -15.86
N ASP A 114 3.27 11.96 -16.08
CA ASP A 114 3.39 13.29 -16.68
C ASP A 114 2.78 13.37 -18.08
N SER A 115 2.88 12.29 -18.87
CA SER A 115 2.32 12.25 -20.23
C SER A 115 0.79 12.35 -20.26
N LEU A 116 0.12 12.05 -19.14
CA LEU A 116 -1.34 12.15 -18.97
C LEU A 116 -1.82 13.58 -18.70
N LEU A 117 -0.97 14.44 -18.10
CA LEU A 117 -1.37 15.75 -17.59
C LEU A 117 -2.07 16.61 -18.65
N GLY A 118 -1.46 16.74 -19.81
CA GLY A 118 -2.02 17.59 -20.87
C GLY A 118 -3.34 17.06 -21.46
N ALA A 119 -3.58 15.75 -21.40
CA ALA A 119 -4.83 15.15 -21.87
C ALA A 119 -5.96 15.33 -20.85
N VAL A 120 -5.62 15.19 -19.55
CA VAL A 120 -6.55 15.40 -18.44
C VAL A 120 -6.94 16.87 -18.32
N GLU A 121 -5.96 17.80 -18.34
CA GLU A 121 -6.20 19.24 -18.24
C GLU A 121 -7.14 19.77 -19.34
N ARG A 122 -6.91 19.33 -20.57
CA ARG A 122 -7.70 19.75 -21.73
C ARG A 122 -9.01 18.96 -21.88
N GLY A 123 -9.30 18.05 -20.97
CA GLY A 123 -10.48 17.19 -21.04
C GLY A 123 -10.53 16.31 -22.29
N ILE A 124 -9.36 15.96 -22.88
CA ILE A 124 -9.28 15.05 -24.04
C ILE A 124 -9.74 13.67 -23.63
N VAL A 125 -9.42 13.28 -22.42
CA VAL A 125 -9.90 12.05 -21.76
C VAL A 125 -10.38 12.38 -20.35
N THR A 126 -11.36 11.61 -19.86
CA THR A 126 -11.69 11.53 -18.43
C THR A 126 -10.86 10.40 -17.84
N LEU A 127 -9.89 10.71 -16.99
CA LEU A 127 -9.04 9.71 -16.37
C LEU A 127 -9.75 9.05 -15.17
N ILE A 128 -9.78 7.72 -15.16
CA ILE A 128 -10.09 6.92 -13.98
C ILE A 128 -8.86 6.08 -13.65
N GLY A 129 -8.10 6.47 -12.63
CA GLY A 129 -6.97 5.70 -12.12
C GLY A 129 -7.44 4.74 -11.03
N ALA A 130 -6.96 3.50 -11.02
CA ALA A 130 -7.15 2.56 -9.92
C ALA A 130 -5.83 2.23 -9.26
N THR A 131 -5.80 2.12 -7.94
CA THR A 131 -4.61 1.76 -7.17
C THR A 131 -4.96 1.06 -5.88
N THR A 132 -4.10 0.12 -5.47
CA THR A 132 -4.11 -0.49 -4.13
C THR A 132 -3.21 0.27 -3.16
N GLU A 133 -2.21 1.00 -3.66
CA GLU A 133 -1.25 1.76 -2.87
C GLU A 133 -1.75 3.18 -2.56
N ASN A 134 -1.18 3.80 -1.52
CA ASN A 134 -1.58 5.16 -1.14
C ASN A 134 -1.20 6.18 -2.23
N PRO A 135 -2.17 6.78 -2.91
CA PRO A 135 -1.91 7.67 -4.04
C PRO A 135 -1.12 8.93 -3.68
N SER A 136 -1.12 9.33 -2.40
CA SER A 136 -0.35 10.50 -1.95
C SER A 136 1.17 10.33 -2.09
N PHE A 137 1.65 9.08 -2.14
CA PHE A 137 3.06 8.76 -2.29
C PHE A 137 3.40 8.33 -3.73
N GLU A 138 2.48 7.65 -4.39
CA GLU A 138 2.73 6.94 -5.64
C GLU A 138 2.27 7.72 -6.88
N VAL A 139 1.31 8.62 -6.74
CA VAL A 139 0.82 9.44 -7.84
C VAL A 139 1.43 10.85 -7.76
N ILE A 140 1.90 11.36 -8.89
CA ILE A 140 2.51 12.69 -8.93
C ILE A 140 1.52 13.78 -8.53
N ARG A 141 1.99 14.76 -7.74
CA ARG A 141 1.15 15.86 -7.25
C ARG A 141 0.38 16.62 -8.34
N PRO A 142 0.96 16.93 -9.52
CA PRO A 142 0.22 17.59 -10.59
C PRO A 142 -0.98 16.79 -11.08
N LEU A 143 -0.92 15.46 -11.09
CA LEU A 143 -2.04 14.61 -11.48
C LEU A 143 -3.10 14.53 -10.37
N LEU A 144 -2.67 14.37 -9.12
CA LEU A 144 -3.56 14.38 -7.96
C LEU A 144 -4.36 15.67 -7.84
N SER A 145 -3.77 16.82 -8.12
CA SER A 145 -4.46 18.12 -8.06
C SER A 145 -5.58 18.27 -9.10
N ARG A 146 -5.63 17.40 -10.12
CA ARG A 146 -6.61 17.41 -11.22
C ARG A 146 -7.62 16.27 -11.12
N CYS A 147 -7.45 15.39 -10.15
CA CYS A 147 -8.31 14.22 -9.93
C CYS A 147 -8.98 14.29 -8.56
N GLN A 148 -10.22 13.88 -8.50
CA GLN A 148 -10.87 13.59 -7.22
C GLN A 148 -10.36 12.24 -6.69
N LEU A 149 -10.33 12.05 -5.38
CA LEU A 149 -9.94 10.79 -4.77
C LEU A 149 -11.16 10.13 -4.14
N TYR A 150 -11.47 8.91 -4.56
CA TYR A 150 -12.51 8.07 -3.97
C TYR A 150 -11.89 6.85 -3.32
N VAL A 151 -12.23 6.63 -2.05
CA VAL A 151 -11.72 5.51 -1.27
C VAL A 151 -12.75 4.40 -1.26
N LEU A 152 -12.38 3.23 -1.79
CA LEU A 152 -13.16 2.01 -1.69
C LEU A 152 -12.77 1.27 -0.41
N LYS A 153 -13.77 0.84 0.33
CA LYS A 153 -13.59 0.07 1.56
C LYS A 153 -13.52 -1.43 1.26
N PRO A 154 -12.90 -2.24 2.14
CA PRO A 154 -13.09 -3.68 2.10
C PRO A 154 -14.59 -4.03 2.07
N LEU A 155 -14.93 -5.14 1.41
CA LEU A 155 -16.31 -5.63 1.43
C LEU A 155 -16.63 -6.23 2.80
N GLU A 156 -17.78 -5.88 3.33
CA GLU A 156 -18.25 -6.42 4.61
C GLU A 156 -18.80 -7.85 4.44
N LYS A 157 -18.96 -8.56 5.56
CA LYS A 157 -19.45 -9.95 5.56
C LYS A 157 -20.78 -10.08 4.80
N GLU A 158 -21.69 -9.16 5.01
CA GLU A 158 -23.01 -9.10 4.39
C GLU A 158 -22.92 -8.95 2.87
N ASP A 159 -22.01 -8.12 2.39
CA ASP A 159 -21.74 -7.91 0.95
C ASP A 159 -21.25 -9.20 0.29
N LEU A 160 -20.32 -9.89 0.93
CA LEU A 160 -19.75 -11.14 0.45
C LEU A 160 -20.79 -12.28 0.45
N LEU A 161 -21.63 -12.36 1.46
CA LEU A 161 -22.74 -13.32 1.52
C LEU A 161 -23.78 -13.06 0.42
N GLN A 162 -24.11 -11.79 0.17
CA GLN A 162 -24.97 -11.42 -0.93
C GLN A 162 -24.39 -11.86 -2.29
N LEU A 163 -23.08 -11.68 -2.48
CA LEU A 163 -22.38 -12.09 -3.70
C LEU A 163 -22.41 -13.61 -3.87
N LEU A 164 -22.14 -14.39 -2.82
CA LEU A 164 -22.20 -15.86 -2.83
C LEU A 164 -23.60 -16.35 -3.20
N ASN A 165 -24.64 -15.87 -2.53
CA ASN A 165 -26.01 -16.26 -2.81
C ASN A 165 -26.41 -15.92 -4.24
N ARG A 166 -26.02 -14.73 -4.73
CA ARG A 166 -26.26 -14.34 -6.12
C ARG A 166 -25.52 -15.28 -7.09
N ALA A 167 -24.27 -15.62 -6.84
CA ALA A 167 -23.52 -16.53 -7.70
C ALA A 167 -24.19 -17.89 -7.83
N VAL A 168 -24.60 -18.49 -6.73
CA VAL A 168 -25.27 -19.80 -6.72
C VAL A 168 -26.63 -19.76 -7.41
N THR A 169 -27.38 -18.65 -7.30
CA THR A 169 -28.76 -18.58 -7.81
C THR A 169 -28.88 -18.05 -9.24
N THR A 170 -27.94 -17.22 -9.70
CA THR A 170 -28.09 -16.49 -10.98
C THR A 170 -27.03 -16.82 -12.03
N ASP A 171 -25.89 -17.45 -11.64
CA ASP A 171 -24.88 -17.82 -12.62
C ASP A 171 -25.38 -18.92 -13.56
N VAL A 172 -25.06 -18.79 -14.84
CA VAL A 172 -25.57 -19.67 -15.91
C VAL A 172 -25.16 -21.15 -15.78
N GLU A 173 -24.12 -21.44 -15.04
CA GLU A 173 -23.62 -22.79 -14.78
C GLU A 173 -24.02 -23.26 -13.38
N LEU A 174 -23.76 -22.47 -12.35
CA LEU A 174 -24.02 -22.85 -10.96
C LEU A 174 -25.51 -22.99 -10.64
N SER A 175 -26.37 -22.18 -11.26
CA SER A 175 -27.83 -22.26 -11.07
C SER A 175 -28.46 -23.56 -11.58
N LYS A 176 -27.74 -24.35 -12.39
CA LYS A 176 -28.18 -25.67 -12.85
C LYS A 176 -27.89 -26.79 -11.85
N LEU A 177 -27.01 -26.52 -10.89
CA LEU A 177 -26.61 -27.44 -9.84
C LEU A 177 -27.44 -27.17 -8.58
N ASN A 178 -27.67 -28.22 -7.78
CA ASN A 178 -28.32 -28.07 -6.47
C ASN A 178 -27.23 -27.78 -5.42
N ILE A 179 -26.84 -26.51 -5.30
CA ILE A 179 -25.79 -26.07 -4.38
C ILE A 179 -26.42 -25.54 -3.11
N GLN A 180 -26.08 -26.14 -1.97
CA GLN A 180 -26.46 -25.67 -0.64
C GLN A 180 -25.25 -25.14 0.09
N LEU A 181 -25.27 -23.85 0.42
CA LEU A 181 -24.25 -23.21 1.29
C LEU A 181 -24.63 -23.49 2.74
N LYS A 182 -24.12 -24.58 3.33
CA LYS A 182 -24.39 -24.99 4.72
C LYS A 182 -23.59 -24.12 5.68
N GLU A 183 -22.32 -23.88 5.39
CA GLU A 183 -21.40 -23.04 6.13
C GLU A 183 -20.61 -22.17 5.14
N THR A 184 -20.26 -20.94 5.55
CA THR A 184 -19.61 -19.97 4.66
C THR A 184 -18.41 -19.28 5.30
N ASP A 185 -18.12 -19.55 6.57
CA ASP A 185 -17.07 -18.83 7.31
C ASP A 185 -15.67 -19.12 6.73
N ALA A 186 -15.40 -20.34 6.24
CA ALA A 186 -14.16 -20.64 5.53
C ALA A 186 -14.07 -19.87 4.20
N LEU A 187 -15.12 -19.84 3.37
CA LEU A 187 -15.16 -19.08 2.12
C LEU A 187 -14.86 -17.59 2.37
N LEU A 188 -15.51 -17.01 3.37
CA LEU A 188 -15.33 -15.60 3.75
C LEU A 188 -13.94 -15.34 4.28
N ARG A 189 -13.46 -16.16 5.21
CA ARG A 189 -12.13 -16.04 5.80
C ARG A 189 -11.03 -16.12 4.74
N TYR A 190 -11.13 -17.10 3.86
CA TYR A 190 -10.12 -17.31 2.84
C TYR A 190 -10.19 -16.33 1.68
N SER A 191 -11.31 -15.65 1.44
CA SER A 191 -11.41 -14.56 0.48
C SER A 191 -10.73 -13.26 0.95
N GLY A 192 -10.62 -13.06 2.27
CA GLY A 192 -10.01 -11.85 2.85
C GLY A 192 -10.70 -10.55 2.41
N GLY A 193 -12.01 -10.58 2.13
CA GLY A 193 -12.74 -9.40 1.64
C GLY A 193 -12.64 -9.14 0.14
N ASP A 194 -11.97 -10.01 -0.63
CA ASP A 194 -11.82 -9.93 -2.07
C ASP A 194 -12.92 -10.72 -2.78
N ALA A 195 -13.82 -10.02 -3.50
CA ALA A 195 -14.93 -10.62 -4.24
C ALA A 195 -14.47 -11.58 -5.35
N ARG A 196 -13.38 -11.26 -6.06
CA ARG A 196 -12.85 -12.11 -7.14
C ARG A 196 -12.33 -13.42 -6.55
N LYS A 197 -11.57 -13.33 -5.45
CA LYS A 197 -11.04 -14.48 -4.75
C LYS A 197 -12.15 -15.36 -4.19
N LEU A 198 -13.18 -14.76 -3.60
CA LEU A 198 -14.35 -15.47 -3.10
C LEU A 198 -15.02 -16.32 -4.19
N LEU A 199 -15.27 -15.72 -5.35
CA LEU A 199 -15.89 -16.41 -6.48
C LEU A 199 -14.98 -17.49 -7.09
N ASN A 200 -13.66 -17.27 -7.14
CA ASN A 200 -12.71 -18.27 -7.58
C ASN A 200 -12.66 -19.47 -6.63
N ILE A 201 -12.69 -19.24 -5.30
CA ILE A 201 -12.75 -20.32 -4.31
C ILE A 201 -14.06 -21.09 -4.47
N LEU A 202 -15.20 -20.40 -4.59
CA LEU A 202 -16.48 -21.05 -4.82
C LEU A 202 -16.46 -21.93 -6.07
N GLN A 203 -15.94 -21.42 -7.18
CA GLN A 203 -15.81 -22.18 -8.44
C GLN A 203 -14.95 -23.43 -8.24
N LEU A 204 -13.78 -23.29 -7.60
CA LEU A 204 -12.87 -24.39 -7.34
C LEU A 204 -13.52 -25.49 -6.48
N VAL A 205 -14.24 -25.10 -5.42
CA VAL A 205 -14.94 -26.05 -4.55
C VAL A 205 -16.02 -26.79 -5.33
N VAL A 206 -16.82 -26.08 -6.13
CA VAL A 206 -17.87 -26.71 -6.96
C VAL A 206 -17.28 -27.66 -7.99
N GLU A 207 -16.21 -27.26 -8.70
CA GLU A 207 -15.53 -28.09 -9.72
C GLU A 207 -14.85 -29.35 -9.11
N SER A 208 -14.50 -29.29 -7.83
CA SER A 208 -13.89 -30.43 -7.11
C SER A 208 -14.93 -31.44 -6.62
N CYS A 209 -16.21 -31.13 -6.67
CA CYS A 209 -17.29 -32.00 -6.19
C CYS A 209 -17.90 -32.79 -7.35
N PRO A 210 -17.92 -34.12 -7.30
CA PRO A 210 -18.65 -34.91 -8.27
C PRO A 210 -20.16 -34.90 -8.00
N GLY A 211 -20.97 -34.66 -9.04
CA GLY A 211 -22.43 -34.75 -9.03
C GLY A 211 -23.14 -33.40 -8.97
N ASP A 212 -24.47 -33.44 -9.10
CA ASP A 212 -25.33 -32.24 -9.23
C ASP A 212 -25.86 -31.72 -7.90
N GLN A 213 -25.66 -32.46 -6.81
CA GLN A 213 -26.06 -32.05 -5.44
C GLN A 213 -24.83 -31.82 -4.60
N ILE A 214 -24.54 -30.55 -4.30
CA ILE A 214 -23.32 -30.11 -3.63
C ILE A 214 -23.69 -29.40 -2.34
N VAL A 215 -23.20 -29.90 -1.20
CA VAL A 215 -23.34 -29.24 0.11
C VAL A 215 -21.99 -28.69 0.49
N ILE A 216 -21.87 -27.38 0.52
CA ILE A 216 -20.62 -26.69 0.86
C ILE A 216 -20.61 -26.37 2.35
N ASP A 217 -19.66 -26.92 3.07
CA ASP A 217 -19.33 -26.59 4.45
C ASP A 217 -17.86 -26.19 4.60
N ASP A 218 -17.48 -25.71 5.77
CA ASP A 218 -16.15 -25.18 6.03
C ASP A 218 -15.05 -26.24 5.89
N GLU A 219 -15.32 -27.49 6.30
CA GLU A 219 -14.36 -28.60 6.18
C GLU A 219 -14.05 -28.92 4.70
N MET A 220 -15.07 -28.94 3.85
CA MET A 220 -14.91 -29.15 2.41
C MET A 220 -14.08 -28.04 1.76
N VAL A 221 -14.36 -26.78 2.10
CA VAL A 221 -13.60 -25.62 1.60
C VAL A 221 -12.12 -25.75 1.98
N VAL A 222 -11.83 -26.03 3.24
CA VAL A 222 -10.45 -26.20 3.74
C VAL A 222 -9.75 -27.37 3.06
N ALA A 223 -10.40 -28.52 2.92
CA ALA A 223 -9.83 -29.70 2.26
C ALA A 223 -9.53 -29.43 0.77
N CYS A 224 -10.45 -28.75 0.06
CA CYS A 224 -10.27 -28.40 -1.33
C CYS A 224 -9.07 -27.44 -1.53
N LEU A 225 -8.93 -26.45 -0.66
CA LEU A 225 -7.84 -25.48 -0.72
C LEU A 225 -6.48 -26.09 -0.36
N GLN A 226 -6.44 -27.02 0.60
CA GLN A 226 -5.20 -27.75 0.95
C GLN A 226 -4.69 -28.66 -0.20
N GLN A 227 -5.59 -29.22 -1.00
CA GLN A 227 -5.23 -30.04 -2.17
C GLN A 227 -4.77 -29.19 -3.37
N ASN A 228 -5.06 -27.89 -3.39
CA ASN A 228 -4.73 -26.96 -4.48
C ASN A 228 -3.96 -25.72 -3.97
N PRO A 229 -2.78 -25.88 -3.36
CA PRO A 229 -2.06 -24.79 -2.71
C PRO A 229 -1.61 -23.68 -3.69
N LEU A 230 -1.38 -24.01 -4.96
CA LEU A 230 -0.94 -23.04 -5.98
C LEU A 230 -2.07 -22.11 -6.50
N ALA A 231 -3.32 -22.53 -6.40
CA ALA A 231 -4.47 -21.70 -6.75
C ALA A 231 -4.79 -20.65 -5.67
N TYR A 232 -4.22 -20.83 -4.50
CA TYR A 232 -4.69 -20.20 -3.26
C TYR A 232 -3.93 -18.93 -2.86
N ASP A 233 -2.64 -18.75 -3.16
CA ASP A 233 -1.82 -17.93 -2.28
C ASP A 233 -0.98 -16.82 -2.94
N LYS A 234 -1.50 -16.04 -3.86
CA LYS A 234 -0.75 -14.83 -4.28
C LYS A 234 -1.15 -13.53 -3.58
N GLU A 235 -2.29 -13.43 -2.88
CA GLU A 235 -2.78 -12.16 -2.29
C GLU A 235 -3.68 -12.33 -1.04
N GLY A 236 -3.63 -13.44 -0.28
CA GLY A 236 -4.58 -13.75 0.79
C GLY A 236 -4.11 -13.57 2.24
N GLU A 237 -5.00 -13.82 3.19
CA GLU A 237 -4.77 -13.71 4.63
C GLU A 237 -3.58 -14.55 5.13
N MET A 238 -3.37 -15.76 4.56
CA MET A 238 -2.16 -16.58 4.81
C MET A 238 -0.87 -15.87 4.39
N HIS A 239 -0.89 -15.06 3.35
CA HIS A 239 0.25 -14.24 2.95
C HIS A 239 0.62 -13.25 4.04
N TYR A 240 -0.36 -12.51 4.59
CA TYR A 240 -0.15 -11.58 5.70
C TYR A 240 0.27 -12.30 6.99
N ASP A 241 -0.26 -13.48 7.25
CA ASP A 241 0.11 -14.30 8.42
C ASP A 241 1.56 -14.80 8.33
N ILE A 242 1.98 -15.29 7.17
CA ILE A 242 3.37 -15.75 6.92
C ILE A 242 4.34 -14.57 7.04
N ILE A 243 4.02 -13.42 6.44
CA ILE A 243 4.83 -12.20 6.55
C ILE A 243 4.91 -11.75 8.02
N SER A 244 3.79 -11.76 8.72
CA SER A 244 3.72 -11.38 10.13
C SER A 244 4.56 -12.32 11.00
N ALA A 245 4.50 -13.63 10.73
CA ALA A 245 5.31 -14.64 11.40
C ALA A 245 6.81 -14.44 11.08
N PHE A 246 7.15 -14.18 9.84
CA PHE A 246 8.52 -13.87 9.39
C PHE A 246 9.11 -12.68 10.16
N ILE A 247 8.41 -11.54 10.16
CA ILE A 247 8.86 -10.32 10.85
C ILE A 247 8.96 -10.57 12.36
N LYS A 248 7.97 -11.24 12.96
CA LYS A 248 7.96 -11.54 14.40
C LYS A 248 9.08 -12.49 14.80
N SER A 249 9.46 -13.44 13.94
CA SER A 249 10.61 -14.33 14.19
C SER A 249 11.92 -13.54 14.19
N ILE A 250 12.14 -12.63 13.24
CA ILE A 250 13.31 -11.73 13.22
C ILE A 250 13.33 -10.88 14.50
N ARG A 251 12.20 -10.24 14.84
CA ARG A 251 12.04 -9.42 16.04
C ARG A 251 12.27 -10.22 17.31
N GLY A 252 11.77 -11.45 17.36
CA GLY A 252 11.92 -12.39 18.49
C GLY A 252 13.27 -13.08 18.56
N SER A 253 14.22 -12.77 17.65
CA SER A 253 15.56 -13.37 17.61
C SER A 253 15.55 -14.89 17.37
N ASP A 254 14.61 -15.37 16.55
CA ASP A 254 14.52 -16.76 16.10
C ASP A 254 14.94 -16.86 14.62
N PRO A 255 16.21 -17.18 14.31
CA PRO A 255 16.68 -17.31 12.94
C PRO A 255 16.08 -18.51 12.22
N ASP A 256 15.78 -19.61 12.91
CA ASP A 256 15.22 -20.81 12.32
C ASP A 256 13.77 -20.57 11.88
N GLY A 257 12.96 -19.97 12.75
CA GLY A 257 11.61 -19.54 12.41
C GLY A 257 11.59 -18.54 11.27
N ALA A 258 12.50 -17.57 11.28
CA ALA A 258 12.59 -16.56 10.22
C ALA A 258 12.96 -17.20 8.86
N LEU A 259 13.94 -18.09 8.80
CA LEU A 259 14.32 -18.83 7.59
C LEU A 259 13.19 -19.73 7.09
N TYR A 260 12.48 -20.41 7.99
CA TYR A 260 11.33 -21.25 7.64
C TYR A 260 10.22 -20.44 6.97
N TRP A 261 9.83 -19.32 7.56
CA TRP A 261 8.77 -18.47 6.99
C TRP A 261 9.20 -17.82 5.69
N MET A 262 10.49 -17.43 5.55
CA MET A 262 11.03 -16.97 4.27
C MET A 262 10.97 -18.06 3.21
N ALA A 263 11.37 -19.29 3.51
CA ALA A 263 11.29 -20.41 2.58
C ALA A 263 9.84 -20.66 2.13
N ARG A 264 8.86 -20.57 3.03
CA ARG A 264 7.44 -20.67 2.66
C ARG A 264 6.97 -19.55 1.74
N MET A 265 7.48 -18.33 1.89
CA MET A 265 7.20 -17.24 0.95
C MET A 265 7.80 -17.52 -0.43
N ILE A 266 9.04 -18.03 -0.49
CA ILE A 266 9.72 -18.38 -1.74
C ILE A 266 8.97 -19.48 -2.48
N GLU A 267 8.62 -20.57 -1.80
CA GLU A 267 7.85 -21.70 -2.39
C GLU A 267 6.44 -21.27 -2.82
N GLY A 268 5.84 -20.30 -2.12
CA GLY A 268 4.58 -19.65 -2.51
C GLY A 268 4.71 -18.71 -3.71
N GLY A 269 5.91 -18.49 -4.25
CA GLY A 269 6.16 -17.63 -5.41
C GLY A 269 6.15 -16.13 -5.09
N GLU A 270 6.48 -15.75 -3.86
CA GLU A 270 6.58 -14.36 -3.44
C GLU A 270 7.64 -13.58 -4.24
N ASP A 271 7.37 -12.32 -4.48
CA ASP A 271 8.32 -11.40 -5.10
C ASP A 271 9.57 -11.25 -4.20
N PRO A 272 10.78 -11.56 -4.73
CA PRO A 272 12.02 -11.39 -3.96
C PRO A 272 12.22 -9.97 -3.45
N GLN A 273 11.78 -8.96 -4.19
CA GLN A 273 11.85 -7.57 -3.78
C GLN A 273 10.95 -7.28 -2.58
N PHE A 274 9.80 -7.95 -2.51
CA PHE A 274 8.89 -7.81 -1.38
C PHE A 274 9.55 -8.30 -0.10
N ILE A 275 10.16 -9.51 -0.11
CA ILE A 275 10.89 -10.07 1.03
C ILE A 275 12.03 -9.12 1.44
N ALA A 276 12.82 -8.66 0.47
CA ALA A 276 13.94 -7.74 0.70
C ALA A 276 13.48 -6.41 1.33
N ARG A 277 12.37 -5.82 0.87
CA ARG A 277 11.78 -4.61 1.50
C ARG A 277 11.43 -4.82 2.97
N ARG A 278 10.89 -6.00 3.33
CA ARG A 278 10.57 -6.31 4.72
C ARG A 278 11.81 -6.40 5.59
N LEU A 279 12.91 -6.94 5.06
CA LEU A 279 14.21 -6.96 5.77
C LEU A 279 14.76 -5.55 6.01
N VAL A 280 14.68 -4.65 5.03
CA VAL A 280 15.11 -3.25 5.20
C VAL A 280 14.29 -2.55 6.28
N ILE A 281 12.97 -2.77 6.30
CA ILE A 281 12.09 -2.20 7.34
C ILE A 281 12.46 -2.77 8.72
N SER A 282 12.56 -4.10 8.87
CA SER A 282 12.93 -4.74 10.15
C SER A 282 14.31 -4.31 10.63
N ALA A 283 15.27 -4.12 9.71
CA ALA A 283 16.60 -3.63 10.06
C ALA A 283 16.56 -2.23 10.69
N ALA A 284 15.69 -1.34 10.19
CA ALA A 284 15.55 0.02 10.72
C ALA A 284 14.63 0.08 11.95
N GLU A 285 13.53 -0.69 11.97
CA GLU A 285 12.51 -0.67 13.01
C GLU A 285 12.92 -1.46 14.26
N ASP A 286 13.39 -2.71 14.06
CA ASP A 286 13.61 -3.65 15.16
C ASP A 286 15.04 -3.71 15.66
N ILE A 287 16.03 -3.57 14.75
CA ILE A 287 17.46 -3.57 15.10
C ILE A 287 17.95 -2.14 15.34
N GLY A 288 17.64 -1.23 14.44
CA GLY A 288 17.88 0.20 14.57
C GLY A 288 19.30 0.54 15.05
N LEU A 289 19.37 1.38 16.09
CA LEU A 289 20.62 1.86 16.64
C LEU A 289 21.41 0.81 17.45
N ALA A 290 20.80 -0.33 17.79
CA ALA A 290 21.52 -1.40 18.47
C ALA A 290 22.63 -2.02 17.58
N ASN A 291 22.40 -2.06 16.25
CA ASN A 291 23.38 -2.48 15.25
C ASN A 291 23.17 -1.75 13.92
N PRO A 292 23.78 -0.57 13.71
CA PRO A 292 23.60 0.20 12.47
C PRO A 292 24.01 -0.52 11.18
N ASN A 293 24.86 -1.54 11.25
CA ASN A 293 25.24 -2.36 10.09
C ASN A 293 24.06 -3.20 9.55
N ALA A 294 23.03 -3.43 10.35
CA ALA A 294 21.85 -4.18 9.95
C ALA A 294 21.15 -3.57 8.72
N LEU A 295 20.96 -2.25 8.72
CA LEU A 295 20.36 -1.54 7.60
C LEU A 295 21.26 -1.58 6.35
N LEU A 296 22.58 -1.48 6.52
CA LEU A 296 23.55 -1.57 5.40
C LEU A 296 23.49 -2.96 4.76
N LEU A 297 23.49 -4.02 5.56
CA LEU A 297 23.41 -5.39 5.04
C LEU A 297 22.07 -5.68 4.38
N ALA A 298 20.96 -5.23 4.97
CA ALA A 298 19.63 -5.39 4.36
C ALA A 298 19.52 -4.69 3.00
N ASN A 299 20.07 -3.48 2.86
CA ASN A 299 20.13 -2.79 1.58
C ASN A 299 21.06 -3.50 0.58
N ALA A 300 22.22 -3.99 1.00
CA ALA A 300 23.10 -4.77 0.13
C ALA A 300 22.43 -6.05 -0.37
N ALA A 301 21.68 -6.74 0.49
CA ALA A 301 20.90 -7.92 0.12
C ALA A 301 19.79 -7.56 -0.87
N PHE A 302 19.09 -6.43 -0.66
CA PHE A 302 18.09 -5.92 -1.60
C PHE A 302 18.71 -5.68 -2.99
N ASP A 303 19.82 -4.95 -3.07
CA ASP A 303 20.52 -4.66 -4.32
C ASP A 303 21.04 -5.92 -5.01
N ALA A 304 21.52 -6.91 -4.25
CA ALA A 304 21.97 -8.19 -4.77
C ALA A 304 20.79 -8.94 -5.42
N VAL A 305 19.66 -9.03 -4.74
CA VAL A 305 18.45 -9.69 -5.25
C VAL A 305 17.94 -9.04 -6.54
N MET A 306 17.99 -7.70 -6.62
CA MET A 306 17.62 -6.97 -7.84
C MET A 306 18.48 -7.31 -9.04
N LYS A 307 19.75 -7.67 -8.81
CA LYS A 307 20.72 -7.98 -9.87
C LYS A 307 20.67 -9.45 -10.29
N ILE A 308 20.46 -10.37 -9.35
CA ILE A 308 20.59 -11.81 -9.59
C ILE A 308 19.25 -12.56 -9.70
N GLY A 309 18.18 -12.06 -9.04
CA GLY A 309 16.85 -12.69 -9.08
C GLY A 309 16.82 -14.10 -8.44
N TRP A 310 15.75 -14.84 -8.74
CA TRP A 310 15.61 -16.25 -8.35
C TRP A 310 16.32 -17.18 -9.35
N PRO A 311 16.86 -18.33 -8.93
CA PRO A 311 16.78 -18.90 -7.57
C PRO A 311 17.88 -18.45 -6.60
N GLU A 312 18.97 -17.83 -7.06
CA GLU A 312 20.14 -17.51 -6.26
C GLU A 312 19.90 -16.37 -5.26
N GLY A 313 18.94 -15.49 -5.51
CA GLY A 313 18.54 -14.40 -4.62
C GLY A 313 18.18 -14.83 -3.19
N ARG A 314 17.80 -16.12 -3.01
CA ARG A 314 17.54 -16.67 -1.68
C ARG A 314 18.77 -16.65 -0.75
N ILE A 315 20.00 -16.71 -1.32
CA ILE A 315 21.22 -16.78 -0.54
C ILE A 315 21.53 -15.47 0.21
N PRO A 316 21.62 -14.29 -0.47
CA PRO A 316 21.83 -13.02 0.24
C PRO A 316 20.63 -12.65 1.15
N LEU A 317 19.41 -13.07 0.80
CA LEU A 317 18.27 -12.88 1.70
C LEU A 317 18.41 -13.69 2.97
N ALA A 318 18.83 -14.96 2.89
CA ALA A 318 19.06 -15.82 4.05
C ALA A 318 20.16 -15.27 4.96
N GLU A 319 21.28 -14.78 4.39
CA GLU A 319 22.34 -14.12 5.13
C GLU A 319 21.81 -12.92 5.92
N ALA A 320 21.03 -12.05 5.27
CA ALA A 320 20.40 -10.89 5.91
C ALA A 320 19.42 -11.31 7.01
N VAL A 321 18.58 -12.33 6.79
CA VAL A 321 17.64 -12.86 7.78
C VAL A 321 18.36 -13.33 9.04
N VAL A 322 19.38 -14.16 8.89
CA VAL A 322 20.16 -14.67 10.04
C VAL A 322 20.83 -13.52 10.79
N TYR A 323 21.46 -12.61 10.06
CA TYR A 323 22.10 -11.44 10.67
C TYR A 323 21.15 -10.58 11.46
N LEU A 324 19.97 -10.26 10.90
CA LEU A 324 18.95 -9.46 11.58
C LEU A 324 18.36 -10.19 12.78
N ALA A 325 18.04 -11.48 12.65
CA ALA A 325 17.50 -12.27 13.75
C ALA A 325 18.47 -12.37 14.92
N THR A 326 19.78 -12.53 14.66
CA THR A 326 20.81 -12.67 15.71
C THR A 326 21.36 -11.33 16.22
N SER A 327 21.01 -10.20 15.60
CA SER A 327 21.42 -8.86 16.07
C SER A 327 20.67 -8.44 17.34
N PRO A 328 21.32 -7.64 18.24
CA PRO A 328 20.59 -6.97 19.32
C PRO A 328 19.51 -6.07 18.75
N LYS A 329 18.46 -5.84 19.54
CA LYS A 329 17.26 -5.12 19.11
C LYS A 329 17.16 -3.75 19.78
N SER A 330 16.74 -2.74 19.01
CA SER A 330 16.30 -1.44 19.50
C SER A 330 15.34 -0.78 18.50
N ASN A 331 14.22 -0.33 19.00
CA ASN A 331 13.28 0.47 18.25
C ASN A 331 13.24 1.95 18.71
N SER A 332 14.28 2.42 19.38
CA SER A 332 14.34 3.79 19.95
C SER A 332 14.13 4.88 18.91
N ALA A 333 14.72 4.74 17.72
CA ALA A 333 14.55 5.69 16.62
C ALA A 333 13.12 5.67 16.05
N TYR A 334 12.52 4.48 15.92
CA TYR A 334 11.13 4.32 15.49
C TYR A 334 10.14 4.96 16.49
N LEU A 335 10.32 4.72 17.78
CA LEU A 335 9.52 5.36 18.83
C LEU A 335 9.74 6.88 18.83
N GLY A 336 10.96 7.34 18.65
CA GLY A 336 11.31 8.76 18.59
C GLY A 336 10.59 9.48 17.46
N ILE A 337 10.61 8.96 16.23
CA ILE A 337 9.91 9.62 15.12
C ILE A 337 8.39 9.60 15.30
N ASN A 338 7.82 8.52 15.81
CA ASN A 338 6.39 8.44 16.08
C ASN A 338 5.96 9.47 17.13
N HIS A 339 6.72 9.61 18.22
CA HIS A 339 6.48 10.61 19.25
C HIS A 339 6.61 12.04 18.68
N ALA A 340 7.62 12.30 17.85
CA ALA A 340 7.76 13.59 17.17
C ALA A 340 6.55 13.92 16.29
N LEU A 341 6.05 12.97 15.51
CA LEU A 341 4.87 13.14 14.68
C LEU A 341 3.61 13.41 15.49
N GLU A 342 3.46 12.74 16.62
CA GLU A 342 2.35 12.97 17.53
C GLU A 342 2.39 14.39 18.10
N ILE A 343 3.54 14.86 18.60
CA ILE A 343 3.73 16.24 19.09
C ILE A 343 3.35 17.25 18.00
N VAL A 344 3.84 17.07 16.77
CA VAL A 344 3.54 17.98 15.67
C VAL A 344 2.03 18.02 15.36
N ARG A 345 1.33 16.88 15.41
CA ARG A 345 -0.13 16.82 15.23
C ARG A 345 -0.88 17.54 16.34
N GLN A 346 -0.40 17.47 17.58
CA GLN A 346 -1.04 18.10 18.74
C GLN A 346 -0.78 19.60 18.80
N THR A 347 0.44 20.04 18.44
CA THR A 347 0.88 21.42 18.63
C THR A 347 0.80 22.29 17.38
N GLY A 348 0.59 21.69 16.21
CA GLY A 348 0.56 22.39 14.93
C GLY A 348 1.90 23.00 14.52
N ASN A 349 1.84 24.04 13.69
CA ASN A 349 3.02 24.72 13.15
C ASN A 349 3.63 25.67 14.19
N GLN A 350 4.56 25.17 15.00
CA GLN A 350 5.32 26.02 15.92
C GLN A 350 6.40 26.82 15.17
N PRO A 351 6.66 28.09 15.55
CA PRO A 351 7.65 28.92 14.89
C PRO A 351 9.07 28.40 15.12
N VAL A 352 9.90 28.44 14.08
CA VAL A 352 11.33 28.13 14.21
C VAL A 352 12.00 29.27 15.00
N PRO A 353 12.83 29.01 16.02
CA PRO A 353 13.58 30.03 16.73
C PRO A 353 14.40 30.93 15.80
N LEU A 354 14.44 32.24 16.06
CA LEU A 354 15.04 33.22 15.14
C LEU A 354 16.51 32.96 14.86
N HIS A 355 17.29 32.55 15.86
CA HIS A 355 18.71 32.25 15.71
C HIS A 355 18.98 31.01 14.79
N LEU A 356 18.00 30.12 14.61
CA LEU A 356 18.13 28.95 13.70
C LEU A 356 17.72 29.28 12.26
N ARG A 357 17.14 30.45 12.00
CA ARG A 357 16.71 30.82 10.65
C ARG A 357 17.87 31.42 9.86
N ASN A 358 18.02 31.05 8.59
CA ASN A 358 19.01 31.66 7.71
C ASN A 358 18.68 33.12 7.39
N ALA A 359 19.68 33.98 7.32
CA ALA A 359 19.56 35.40 7.03
C ALA A 359 20.29 35.82 5.73
N PRO A 360 19.88 35.33 4.54
CA PRO A 360 20.59 35.64 3.27
C PRO A 360 20.40 37.09 2.82
N THR A 361 19.40 37.80 3.31
CA THR A 361 19.15 39.21 2.94
C THR A 361 19.35 40.15 4.11
N LYS A 362 19.60 41.45 3.81
CA LYS A 362 19.73 42.47 4.83
C LYS A 362 18.47 42.61 5.70
N LEU A 363 17.29 42.57 5.06
CA LEU A 363 16.01 42.61 5.77
C LEU A 363 15.88 41.48 6.80
N MET A 364 16.29 40.25 6.45
CA MET A 364 16.24 39.12 7.38
C MET A 364 17.18 39.31 8.57
N LYS A 365 18.37 39.90 8.34
CA LYS A 365 19.29 40.26 9.42
C LYS A 365 18.68 41.32 10.34
N ASP A 366 18.07 42.35 9.75
CA ASP A 366 17.39 43.42 10.49
C ASP A 366 16.21 42.91 11.32
N LEU A 367 15.59 41.79 10.90
CA LEU A 367 14.54 41.05 11.63
C LEU A 367 15.08 40.07 12.69
N GLY A 368 16.39 40.05 12.95
CA GLY A 368 17.02 39.21 13.98
C GLY A 368 17.21 37.73 13.56
N TYR A 369 17.14 37.38 12.26
CA TYR A 369 17.40 36.05 11.81
C TYR A 369 18.91 35.73 11.93
N SER A 370 19.24 34.53 12.40
CA SER A 370 20.62 34.06 12.68
C SER A 370 21.31 34.79 13.84
N ASP A 371 20.62 35.73 14.51
CA ASP A 371 21.23 36.47 15.63
C ASP A 371 21.45 35.55 16.83
N GLY A 372 22.67 35.55 17.36
CA GLY A 372 23.07 34.71 18.50
C GLY A 372 23.26 33.23 18.16
N TYR A 373 23.20 32.80 16.89
CA TYR A 373 23.52 31.41 16.52
C TYR A 373 24.95 31.06 16.83
N LYS A 374 25.15 29.94 17.51
CA LYS A 374 26.47 29.41 17.89
C LYS A 374 26.83 28.26 16.95
N TYR A 375 27.87 28.44 16.14
CA TYR A 375 28.34 27.36 15.27
C TYR A 375 29.13 26.34 16.09
N SER A 376 28.61 25.12 16.23
CA SER A 376 29.14 24.13 17.14
C SER A 376 30.60 23.75 16.91
N HIS A 377 31.10 23.80 15.67
CA HIS A 377 32.51 23.51 15.36
C HIS A 377 33.50 24.53 15.95
N ASP A 378 33.05 25.72 16.34
CA ASP A 378 33.89 26.74 17.00
C ASP A 378 34.09 26.47 18.48
N TYR A 379 33.52 25.36 19.02
CA TYR A 379 33.55 25.01 20.44
C TYR A 379 34.24 23.66 20.67
N PRO A 380 35.60 23.55 20.52
CA PRO A 380 36.34 22.34 20.86
C PRO A 380 36.36 22.13 22.40
N PRO A 381 36.59 20.90 22.88
CA PRO A 381 36.96 19.71 22.09
C PRO A 381 35.76 18.92 21.59
N ASN A 382 34.56 19.14 22.13
CA ASN A 382 33.40 18.29 21.84
C ASN A 382 32.54 18.80 20.66
N HIS A 383 32.91 19.93 20.05
CA HIS A 383 32.12 20.58 18.98
C HIS A 383 30.66 20.75 19.37
N PHE A 384 30.43 21.16 20.61
CA PHE A 384 29.10 21.37 21.18
C PHE A 384 28.94 22.76 21.75
N ALA A 385 27.91 23.49 21.32
CA ALA A 385 27.50 24.77 21.87
C ALA A 385 26.10 24.64 22.46
N PRO A 386 25.89 24.90 23.75
CA PRO A 386 24.56 24.88 24.35
C PRO A 386 23.72 26.02 23.78
N GLN A 387 22.67 25.66 23.05
CA GLN A 387 21.65 26.56 22.52
C GLN A 387 20.33 25.82 22.31
N GLN A 388 19.23 26.54 22.20
CA GLN A 388 17.92 25.95 22.02
C GLN A 388 17.70 25.59 20.55
N TYR A 389 17.29 24.35 20.28
CA TYR A 389 16.94 23.87 18.93
C TYR A 389 15.44 23.61 18.76
N MET A 390 14.71 23.45 19.84
CA MET A 390 13.26 23.24 19.81
C MET A 390 12.53 24.60 19.84
N PRO A 391 11.31 24.68 19.31
CA PRO A 391 10.43 25.84 19.53
C PRO A 391 10.26 26.16 21.01
N ASP A 392 10.01 27.43 21.34
CA ASP A 392 9.90 27.89 22.74
C ASP A 392 8.86 27.10 23.55
N ALA A 393 7.72 26.79 22.94
CA ALA A 393 6.67 26.00 23.56
C ALA A 393 7.05 24.53 23.84
N LEU A 394 8.12 24.03 23.21
CA LEU A 394 8.56 22.64 23.27
C LEU A 394 10.01 22.49 23.78
N LYS A 395 10.61 23.55 24.32
CA LYS A 395 12.04 23.61 24.69
C LYS A 395 12.47 22.49 25.63
N ASP A 396 11.58 22.07 26.53
CA ASP A 396 11.85 21.05 27.56
C ASP A 396 11.35 19.65 27.13
N THR A 397 10.81 19.52 25.92
CA THR A 397 10.27 18.25 25.42
C THR A 397 11.42 17.32 25.03
N ARG A 398 11.35 16.08 25.54
CA ARG A 398 12.26 15.01 25.19
C ARG A 398 11.54 14.02 24.25
N ILE A 399 12.10 13.82 23.08
CA ILE A 399 11.49 12.97 22.03
C ILE A 399 12.17 11.60 21.97
N TRP A 400 13.49 11.58 21.80
CA TRP A 400 14.25 10.35 21.70
C TRP A 400 14.68 9.86 23.08
N GLN A 401 14.48 8.54 23.31
CA GLN A 401 14.92 7.85 24.53
C GLN A 401 15.73 6.63 24.10
N PRO A 402 17.00 6.53 24.50
CA PRO A 402 17.85 5.38 24.19
C PRO A 402 17.34 4.12 24.90
N GLN A 403 17.57 2.98 24.27
CA GLN A 403 17.32 1.67 24.86
C GLN A 403 18.64 1.02 25.33
N HIS A 404 18.52 -0.10 26.04
CA HIS A 404 19.67 -0.78 26.65
C HIS A 404 20.46 -1.58 25.61
N SER A 405 21.27 -0.90 24.81
CA SER A 405 22.27 -1.53 23.94
C SER A 405 23.63 -0.88 24.14
N PRO A 406 24.76 -1.60 23.94
CA PRO A 406 26.09 -1.02 24.12
C PRO A 406 26.40 0.20 23.26
N ILE A 407 25.76 0.30 22.10
CA ILE A 407 25.92 1.44 21.19
C ILE A 407 25.10 2.61 21.68
N GLU A 408 23.85 2.41 22.03
CA GLU A 408 22.97 3.49 22.52
C GLU A 408 23.41 3.98 23.89
N GLU A 409 23.96 3.13 24.74
CA GLU A 409 24.55 3.56 26.00
C GLU A 409 25.70 4.56 25.76
N ARG A 410 26.61 4.29 24.79
CA ARG A 410 27.67 5.24 24.44
C ARG A 410 27.09 6.56 23.87
N GLN A 411 26.05 6.49 23.04
CA GLN A 411 25.38 7.67 22.53
C GLN A 411 24.72 8.46 23.66
N TYR A 412 24.10 7.77 24.61
CA TYR A 412 23.47 8.38 25.77
C TYR A 412 24.51 9.08 26.67
N GLN A 413 25.63 8.46 26.94
CA GLN A 413 26.72 9.08 27.70
C GLN A 413 27.26 10.33 27.00
N HIS A 414 27.41 10.30 25.68
CA HIS A 414 27.77 11.49 24.92
C HIS A 414 26.71 12.61 25.05
N MET A 415 25.43 12.27 25.00
CA MET A 415 24.35 13.24 25.18
C MET A 415 24.33 13.85 26.60
N LEU A 416 24.61 13.04 27.62
CA LEU A 416 24.78 13.53 28.99
C LEU A 416 25.95 14.51 29.12
N GLN A 417 27.10 14.23 28.47
CA GLN A 417 28.25 15.14 28.44
C GLN A 417 27.91 16.49 27.77
N CYS A 418 27.09 16.47 26.68
CA CYS A 418 26.70 17.67 25.97
C CYS A 418 25.60 18.45 26.70
N TRP A 419 24.53 17.79 27.11
CA TRP A 419 23.29 18.43 27.55
C TRP A 419 23.03 18.36 29.06
N GLY A 420 23.82 17.58 29.80
CA GLY A 420 23.67 17.44 31.25
C GLY A 420 22.25 17.01 31.66
N ASP A 421 21.61 17.80 32.50
CA ASP A 421 20.33 17.45 33.11
C ASP A 421 19.18 17.26 32.13
N LYS A 422 19.26 17.84 30.92
CA LYS A 422 18.24 17.66 29.88
C LYS A 422 18.03 16.18 29.49
N TYR A 423 19.08 15.37 29.60
CA TYR A 423 19.04 13.94 29.23
C TYR A 423 19.21 13.00 30.42
N LYS A 424 19.31 13.50 31.67
CA LYS A 424 19.24 12.62 32.83
C LYS A 424 17.87 11.95 32.87
N ASN A 425 17.86 10.63 33.05
CA ASN A 425 16.63 9.91 33.39
C ASN A 425 16.23 10.30 34.81
N GLU A 426 14.95 10.59 35.01
CA GLU A 426 14.37 10.69 36.34
C GLU A 426 14.41 9.36 37.06
#